data_cc346b1083f7510e2068046ae9622949
#
_entry.id   cc346b1083f7510e2068046ae9622949
#
_cell.length_a   1.000
_cell.length_b   1.000
_cell.length_c   1.000
_cell.angle_alpha   90.00
_cell.angle_beta   90.00
_cell.angle_gamma   90.00
#
_symmetry.space_group_name_H-M   'P 1'
#
loop_
_entity.id
_entity.type
_entity.pdbx_description
1 polymer ?
#
loop_
_entity_poly.entity_id
_entity_poly.type
_entity_poly.pdbx_seq_one_letter_code
_entity_poly.pdbx_strand_id
1 'polypeptide(L)'
;MSVSDFASAQAAQLRHHFAHVVLPIWRGSGFDPALQLPFEAIDPATHAPLPATRYRAMACARQLFVFAQAGDTAHAATLFDALCRHFRDPRHGGWIYSVDARGAPLDTTKDLYTHAFIVFACAAWHAASGDAAARTVAEETAALIQDRFAPRHGDALLDAARHADFSSSGSGALQNPLMHLTEAWLAAADAFGDTAFDDALARTAQAVERTFVDPATGCVAELPLGAADNRFEPGHQFEWFYLVDAAGARLAQTGLRAALSRAFAFAEQYGVDPQTGGVCAALDAQGACIDGTQRIWAQTEYLRALATHGGTPASAPLARQIERFAARFLHPRGWFECKTADGQVSRADMPSTTPYHLATAYAALPAGS
;
A
#
# COMPACT_ATOMS: atom_id res chain seq x y z
N MET A 1 23.19 19.69 -17.10
CA MET A 1 22.52 18.50 -16.55
C MET A 1 21.18 18.37 -17.28
N SER A 2 20.93 17.24 -17.90
CA SER A 2 19.63 17.00 -18.54
C SER A 2 18.52 16.86 -17.48
N VAL A 3 17.24 16.96 -17.92
CA VAL A 3 16.09 16.70 -17.01
C VAL A 3 16.17 15.27 -16.45
N SER A 4 16.63 14.32 -17.26
CA SER A 4 16.84 12.92 -16.86
C SER A 4 17.89 12.80 -15.75
N ASP A 5 19.05 13.46 -15.92
CA ASP A 5 20.13 13.42 -14.91
C ASP A 5 19.66 14.04 -13.58
N PHE A 6 18.87 15.13 -13.68
CA PHE A 6 18.32 15.79 -12.50
C PHE A 6 17.34 14.90 -11.75
N ALA A 7 16.38 14.28 -12.45
CA ALA A 7 15.41 13.37 -11.84
C ALA A 7 16.10 12.16 -11.19
N SER A 8 17.11 11.58 -11.85
CA SER A 8 17.90 10.47 -11.33
C SER A 8 18.68 10.85 -10.06
N ALA A 9 19.29 12.05 -10.03
CA ALA A 9 20.00 12.55 -8.86
C ALA A 9 19.07 12.77 -7.66
N GLN A 10 17.90 13.35 -7.89
CA GLN A 10 16.88 13.54 -6.86
C GLN A 10 16.35 12.20 -6.34
N ALA A 11 16.08 11.24 -7.22
CA ALA A 11 15.67 9.89 -6.82
C ALA A 11 16.75 9.17 -5.98
N ALA A 12 18.03 9.36 -6.30
CA ALA A 12 19.14 8.84 -5.51
C ALA A 12 19.17 9.44 -4.09
N GLN A 13 18.85 10.73 -3.94
CA GLN A 13 18.75 11.37 -2.62
C GLN A 13 17.59 10.79 -1.78
N LEU A 14 16.44 10.51 -2.39
CA LEU A 14 15.32 9.85 -1.71
C LEU A 14 15.72 8.44 -1.22
N ARG A 15 16.37 7.65 -2.08
CA ARG A 15 16.86 6.31 -1.72
C ARG A 15 17.94 6.39 -0.62
N HIS A 16 18.81 7.38 -0.67
CA HIS A 16 19.80 7.62 0.37
C HIS A 16 19.14 7.95 1.72
N HIS A 17 18.17 8.86 1.74
CA HIS A 17 17.39 9.16 2.95
C HIS A 17 16.69 7.90 3.48
N PHE A 18 16.08 7.11 2.61
CA PHE A 18 15.42 5.88 3.01
C PHE A 18 16.39 4.89 3.66
N ALA A 19 17.53 4.64 3.02
CA ALA A 19 18.53 3.68 3.50
C ALA A 19 19.23 4.12 4.80
N HIS A 20 19.47 5.44 4.98
CA HIS A 20 20.29 5.94 6.09
C HIS A 20 19.47 6.58 7.23
N VAL A 21 18.19 6.87 7.00
CA VAL A 21 17.30 7.44 8.03
C VAL A 21 16.14 6.50 8.32
N VAL A 22 15.34 6.11 7.30
CA VAL A 22 14.10 5.36 7.51
C VAL A 22 14.38 3.93 7.98
N LEU A 23 15.20 3.17 7.26
CA LEU A 23 15.50 1.77 7.63
C LEU A 23 16.15 1.63 9.01
N PRO A 24 17.16 2.45 9.41
CA PRO A 24 17.73 2.36 10.74
C PRO A 24 16.73 2.61 11.87
N ILE A 25 15.77 3.50 11.67
CA ILE A 25 14.71 3.75 12.66
C ILE A 25 13.91 2.47 12.92
N TRP A 26 13.44 1.81 11.87
CA TRP A 26 12.56 0.64 11.99
C TRP A 26 13.29 -0.66 12.31
N ARG A 27 14.61 -0.70 12.09
CA ARG A 27 15.47 -1.76 12.62
C ARG A 27 15.78 -1.56 14.12
N GLY A 28 15.80 -0.33 14.60
CA GLY A 28 16.21 0.07 15.95
C GLY A 28 15.04 0.48 16.84
N SER A 29 14.89 1.77 17.06
CA SER A 29 13.90 2.33 18.01
C SER A 29 12.44 2.08 17.62
N GLY A 30 12.14 1.87 16.35
CA GLY A 30 10.81 1.52 15.86
C GLY A 30 10.44 0.04 15.99
N PHE A 31 11.34 -0.80 16.54
CA PHE A 31 11.17 -2.23 16.67
C PHE A 31 11.16 -2.65 18.15
N ASP A 32 10.16 -3.41 18.55
CA ASP A 32 10.07 -4.01 19.89
C ASP A 32 10.87 -5.31 19.95
N PRO A 33 12.01 -5.35 20.65
CA PRO A 33 12.85 -6.53 20.72
C PRO A 33 12.23 -7.69 21.52
N ALA A 34 11.25 -7.40 22.38
CA ALA A 34 10.62 -8.43 23.22
C ALA A 34 9.60 -9.25 22.42
N LEU A 35 8.75 -8.59 21.63
CA LEU A 35 7.76 -9.23 20.76
C LEU A 35 8.30 -9.49 19.36
N GLN A 36 9.40 -8.85 18.97
CA GLN A 36 9.94 -8.86 17.61
C GLN A 36 8.95 -8.27 16.58
N LEU A 37 8.22 -7.25 16.97
CA LEU A 37 7.20 -6.56 16.16
C LEU A 37 7.54 -5.08 16.00
N PRO A 38 7.15 -4.45 14.87
CA PRO A 38 7.27 -3.00 14.73
C PRO A 38 6.26 -2.30 15.65
N PHE A 39 6.68 -1.27 16.37
CA PHE A 39 5.75 -0.36 17.04
C PHE A 39 4.81 0.28 16.03
N GLU A 40 3.60 0.68 16.45
CA GLU A 40 2.62 1.32 15.55
C GLU A 40 3.12 2.64 14.99
N ALA A 41 3.77 3.45 15.84
CA ALA A 41 4.36 4.73 15.46
C ALA A 41 5.47 5.15 16.43
N ILE A 42 6.31 6.08 15.98
CA ILE A 42 7.37 6.70 16.77
C ILE A 42 7.27 8.23 16.73
N ASP A 43 7.79 8.87 17.77
CA ASP A 43 7.92 10.31 17.84
C ASP A 43 9.07 10.80 16.93
N PRO A 44 8.87 11.79 16.06
CA PRO A 44 9.88 12.24 15.10
C PRO A 44 11.05 13.00 15.74
N ALA A 45 10.87 13.59 16.92
CA ALA A 45 11.90 14.37 17.57
C ALA A 45 12.85 13.51 18.40
N THR A 46 12.33 12.47 19.04
CA THR A 46 13.11 11.60 19.93
C THR A 46 13.42 10.23 19.32
N HIS A 47 12.65 9.79 18.33
CA HIS A 47 12.56 8.42 17.82
C HIS A 47 12.10 7.41 18.88
N ALA A 48 11.56 7.86 20.01
CA ALA A 48 10.95 6.96 20.97
C ALA A 48 9.63 6.40 20.44
N PRO A 49 9.34 5.10 20.71
CA PRO A 49 8.05 4.55 20.35
C PRO A 49 6.92 5.29 21.10
N LEU A 50 5.82 5.55 20.40
CA LEU A 50 4.60 5.98 21.06
C LEU A 50 4.03 4.84 21.91
N PRO A 51 3.27 5.12 22.98
CA PRO A 51 2.74 4.08 23.87
C PRO A 51 2.02 2.99 23.08
N ALA A 52 2.55 1.76 23.15
CA ALA A 52 2.00 0.62 22.44
C ALA A 52 0.70 0.16 23.12
N THR A 53 -0.43 0.37 22.43
CA THR A 53 -1.73 -0.18 22.83
C THR A 53 -2.05 -1.48 22.11
N ARG A 54 -1.44 -1.68 20.95
CA ARG A 54 -1.59 -2.85 20.07
C ARG A 54 -0.43 -2.96 19.09
N TYR A 55 -0.37 -4.12 18.41
CA TYR A 55 0.42 -4.36 17.20
C TYR A 55 -0.49 -4.98 16.14
N ARG A 56 -0.44 -4.47 14.90
CA ARG A 56 -1.26 -4.96 13.79
C ARG A 56 -0.47 -5.90 12.88
N ALA A 57 -1.12 -6.98 12.44
CA ALA A 57 -0.53 -7.92 11.50
C ALA A 57 -0.11 -7.26 10.18
N MET A 58 -0.95 -6.36 9.63
CA MET A 58 -0.66 -5.62 8.42
C MET A 58 0.60 -4.74 8.56
N ALA A 59 0.81 -4.10 9.71
CA ALA A 59 2.00 -3.29 9.97
C ALA A 59 3.27 -4.15 9.97
N CYS A 60 3.23 -5.34 10.58
CA CYS A 60 4.31 -6.31 10.55
C CYS A 60 4.59 -6.81 9.12
N ALA A 61 3.54 -7.15 8.35
CA ALA A 61 3.68 -7.58 6.95
C ALA A 61 4.31 -6.49 6.07
N ARG A 62 3.90 -5.23 6.22
CA ARG A 62 4.53 -4.11 5.49
C ARG A 62 6.00 -3.95 5.83
N GLN A 63 6.38 -4.08 7.10
CA GLN A 63 7.79 -4.02 7.50
C GLN A 63 8.58 -5.23 6.97
N LEU A 64 8.00 -6.43 6.97
CA LEU A 64 8.60 -7.60 6.32
C LEU A 64 8.93 -7.33 4.85
N PHE A 65 7.97 -6.79 4.09
CA PHE A 65 8.20 -6.39 2.70
C PHE A 65 9.34 -5.37 2.58
N VAL A 66 9.32 -4.32 3.40
CA VAL A 66 10.34 -3.25 3.37
C VAL A 66 11.75 -3.81 3.55
N PHE A 67 11.97 -4.66 4.56
CA PHE A 67 13.28 -5.22 4.84
C PHE A 67 13.68 -6.33 3.86
N ALA A 68 12.73 -7.11 3.35
CA ALA A 68 12.99 -8.05 2.25
C ALA A 68 13.48 -7.33 1.00
N GLN A 69 12.79 -6.25 0.60
CA GLN A 69 13.18 -5.43 -0.56
C GLN A 69 14.52 -4.71 -0.35
N ALA A 70 14.83 -4.29 0.88
CA ALA A 70 16.10 -3.65 1.22
C ALA A 70 17.28 -4.64 1.30
N GLY A 71 17.05 -5.95 1.18
CA GLY A 71 18.07 -6.98 1.28
C GLY A 71 18.53 -7.27 2.72
N ASP A 72 17.81 -6.77 3.73
CA ASP A 72 18.07 -7.09 5.13
C ASP A 72 17.38 -8.41 5.53
N THR A 73 17.93 -9.49 5.02
CA THR A 73 17.36 -10.83 5.16
C THR A 73 17.24 -11.29 6.61
N ALA A 74 18.15 -10.88 7.49
CA ALA A 74 18.12 -11.26 8.90
C ALA A 74 16.94 -10.61 9.65
N HIS A 75 16.70 -9.32 9.43
CA HIS A 75 15.58 -8.62 10.04
C HIS A 75 14.25 -9.06 9.43
N ALA A 76 14.20 -9.27 8.11
CA ALA A 76 13.02 -9.78 7.42
C ALA A 76 12.63 -11.19 7.93
N ALA A 77 13.59 -12.10 8.12
CA ALA A 77 13.32 -13.41 8.71
C ALA A 77 12.72 -13.29 10.12
N THR A 78 13.26 -12.40 10.96
CA THR A 78 12.71 -12.13 12.30
C THR A 78 11.25 -11.65 12.25
N LEU A 79 10.93 -10.74 11.30
CA LEU A 79 9.56 -10.24 11.11
C LEU A 79 8.62 -11.32 10.58
N PHE A 80 9.08 -12.19 9.66
CA PHE A 80 8.30 -13.32 9.16
C PHE A 80 7.94 -14.31 10.27
N ASP A 81 8.93 -14.68 11.11
CA ASP A 81 8.71 -15.56 12.25
C ASP A 81 7.74 -14.95 13.27
N ALA A 82 7.89 -13.65 13.56
CA ALA A 82 7.00 -12.93 14.47
C ALA A 82 5.57 -12.80 13.91
N LEU A 83 5.42 -12.53 12.62
CA LEU A 83 4.13 -12.52 11.93
C LEU A 83 3.41 -13.85 12.12
N CYS A 84 4.08 -14.97 11.86
CA CYS A 84 3.52 -16.31 12.01
C CYS A 84 3.20 -16.65 13.46
N ARG A 85 4.06 -16.27 14.41
CA ARG A 85 3.92 -16.56 15.85
C ARG A 85 2.76 -15.82 16.48
N HIS A 86 2.60 -14.54 16.18
CA HIS A 86 1.68 -13.66 16.90
C HIS A 86 0.31 -13.54 16.25
N PHE A 87 0.22 -13.66 14.92
CA PHE A 87 -1.02 -13.32 14.22
C PHE A 87 -1.72 -14.50 13.54
N ARG A 88 -1.09 -15.65 13.42
CA ARG A 88 -1.77 -16.84 12.90
C ARG A 88 -2.86 -17.29 13.87
N ASP A 89 -4.07 -17.53 13.37
CA ASP A 89 -5.19 -18.03 14.20
C ASP A 89 -5.19 -19.57 14.16
N PRO A 90 -4.81 -20.25 15.26
CA PRO A 90 -4.74 -21.70 15.28
C PRO A 90 -6.11 -22.36 15.35
N ARG A 91 -7.17 -21.60 15.70
CA ARG A 91 -8.52 -22.14 15.90
C ARG A 91 -9.34 -22.11 14.63
N HIS A 92 -9.33 -20.99 13.93
CA HIS A 92 -10.19 -20.77 12.76
C HIS A 92 -9.41 -20.67 11.45
N GLY A 93 -8.07 -20.63 11.52
CA GLY A 93 -7.20 -20.36 10.38
C GLY A 93 -7.15 -18.89 10.01
N GLY A 94 -6.29 -18.56 9.03
CA GLY A 94 -6.03 -17.19 8.63
C GLY A 94 -5.34 -16.37 9.73
N TRP A 95 -5.58 -15.06 9.72
CA TRP A 95 -4.82 -14.10 10.50
C TRP A 95 -5.75 -13.21 11.31
N ILE A 96 -5.36 -12.95 12.57
CA ILE A 96 -6.05 -11.97 13.42
C ILE A 96 -5.56 -10.56 13.08
N TYR A 97 -6.41 -9.55 13.29
CA TYR A 97 -6.11 -8.17 12.98
C TYR A 97 -5.00 -7.59 13.86
N SER A 98 -5.08 -7.82 15.18
CA SER A 98 -4.09 -7.26 16.11
C SER A 98 -3.92 -8.06 17.38
N VAL A 99 -2.74 -7.86 18.02
CA VAL A 99 -2.42 -8.31 19.38
C VAL A 99 -2.20 -7.11 20.29
N ASP A 100 -2.34 -7.31 21.60
CA ASP A 100 -2.08 -6.30 22.63
C ASP A 100 -0.56 -6.09 22.88
N ALA A 101 -0.22 -5.22 23.80
CA ALA A 101 1.16 -4.93 24.18
C ALA A 101 1.92 -6.12 24.83
N ARG A 102 1.25 -7.25 25.09
CA ARG A 102 1.85 -8.47 25.58
C ARG A 102 1.91 -9.60 24.55
N GLY A 103 1.44 -9.31 23.33
CA GLY A 103 1.34 -10.29 22.24
C GLY A 103 0.13 -11.22 22.32
N ALA A 104 -0.84 -10.96 23.20
CA ALA A 104 -2.09 -11.70 23.25
C ALA A 104 -3.09 -11.17 22.21
N PRO A 105 -3.96 -12.03 21.62
CA PRO A 105 -4.98 -11.61 20.69
C PRO A 105 -5.85 -10.48 21.26
N LEU A 106 -5.96 -9.35 20.54
CA LEU A 106 -6.74 -8.20 20.93
C LEU A 106 -7.98 -8.02 20.03
N ASP A 107 -7.77 -7.99 18.71
CA ASP A 107 -8.82 -7.95 17.71
C ASP A 107 -8.64 -9.14 16.77
N THR A 108 -9.62 -10.05 16.80
CA THR A 108 -9.59 -11.30 16.03
C THR A 108 -10.35 -11.23 14.71
N THR A 109 -10.80 -10.04 14.30
CA THR A 109 -11.42 -9.77 13.00
C THR A 109 -10.53 -10.32 11.87
N LYS A 110 -11.16 -11.00 10.91
CA LYS A 110 -10.53 -11.41 9.67
C LYS A 110 -10.71 -10.29 8.66
N ASP A 111 -9.65 -9.53 8.49
CA ASP A 111 -9.60 -8.35 7.64
C ASP A 111 -8.94 -8.67 6.29
N LEU A 112 -9.64 -8.44 5.18
CA LEU A 112 -9.15 -8.75 3.82
C LEU A 112 -7.86 -7.97 3.51
N TYR A 113 -7.81 -6.70 3.92
CA TYR A 113 -6.63 -5.85 3.74
C TYR A 113 -5.38 -6.45 4.39
N THR A 114 -5.51 -6.92 5.63
CA THR A 114 -4.44 -7.61 6.35
C THR A 114 -3.99 -8.89 5.65
N HIS A 115 -4.94 -9.72 5.19
CA HIS A 115 -4.62 -10.96 4.48
C HIS A 115 -3.93 -10.68 3.13
N ALA A 116 -4.34 -9.65 2.41
CA ALA A 116 -3.67 -9.22 1.18
C ALA A 116 -2.20 -8.83 1.42
N PHE A 117 -1.93 -8.02 2.47
CA PHE A 117 -0.55 -7.66 2.81
C PHE A 117 0.31 -8.84 3.25
N ILE A 118 -0.27 -9.87 3.83
CA ILE A 118 0.47 -11.08 4.19
C ILE A 118 0.87 -11.86 2.94
N VAL A 119 -0.03 -12.04 1.97
CA VAL A 119 0.32 -12.65 0.68
C VAL A 119 1.42 -11.84 -0.01
N PHE A 120 1.26 -10.52 -0.09
CA PHE A 120 2.22 -9.60 -0.71
C PHE A 120 3.61 -9.68 -0.08
N ALA A 121 3.68 -9.58 1.25
CA ALA A 121 4.93 -9.59 1.98
C ALA A 121 5.64 -10.96 1.93
N CYS A 122 4.86 -12.06 1.98
CA CYS A 122 5.40 -13.41 1.85
C CYS A 122 5.92 -13.69 0.43
N ALA A 123 5.24 -13.17 -0.61
CA ALA A 123 5.73 -13.24 -1.98
C ALA A 123 7.07 -12.50 -2.15
N ALA A 124 7.16 -11.28 -1.62
CA ALA A 124 8.39 -10.50 -1.62
C ALA A 124 9.52 -11.16 -0.82
N TRP A 125 9.21 -11.73 0.35
CA TRP A 125 10.19 -12.44 1.17
C TRP A 125 10.68 -13.72 0.48
N HIS A 126 9.79 -14.50 -0.14
CA HIS A 126 10.18 -15.65 -0.94
C HIS A 126 11.10 -15.25 -2.10
N ALA A 127 10.74 -14.21 -2.85
CA ALA A 127 11.55 -13.71 -3.96
C ALA A 127 12.97 -13.27 -3.53
N ALA A 128 13.09 -12.67 -2.34
CA ALA A 128 14.37 -12.19 -1.81
C ALA A 128 15.25 -13.29 -1.19
N SER A 129 14.63 -14.34 -0.60
CA SER A 129 15.34 -15.33 0.22
C SER A 129 15.31 -16.76 -0.31
N GLY A 130 14.34 -17.10 -1.17
CA GLY A 130 14.03 -18.47 -1.55
C GLY A 130 13.30 -19.26 -0.46
N ASP A 131 12.83 -18.63 0.61
CA ASP A 131 12.17 -19.30 1.75
C ASP A 131 10.89 -20.01 1.30
N ALA A 132 10.88 -21.33 1.35
CA ALA A 132 9.75 -22.15 0.97
C ALA A 132 8.55 -22.03 1.95
N ALA A 133 8.81 -21.73 3.23
CA ALA A 133 7.75 -21.52 4.21
C ALA A 133 6.95 -20.24 3.89
N ALA A 134 7.60 -19.18 3.42
CA ALA A 134 6.93 -17.97 2.99
C ALA A 134 6.01 -18.23 1.78
N ARG A 135 6.45 -19.02 0.80
CA ARG A 135 5.61 -19.46 -0.32
C ARG A 135 4.38 -20.23 0.17
N THR A 136 4.57 -21.21 1.05
CA THR A 136 3.47 -22.00 1.63
C THR A 136 2.45 -21.09 2.34
N VAL A 137 2.93 -20.15 3.17
CA VAL A 137 2.07 -19.18 3.88
C VAL A 137 1.27 -18.32 2.89
N ALA A 138 1.90 -17.84 1.81
CA ALA A 138 1.20 -17.05 0.79
C ALA A 138 0.12 -17.87 0.08
N GLU A 139 0.42 -19.10 -0.34
CA GLU A 139 -0.51 -20.00 -1.04
C GLU A 139 -1.70 -20.39 -0.12
N GLU A 140 -1.44 -20.76 1.13
CA GLU A 140 -2.50 -21.06 2.12
C GLU A 140 -3.39 -19.85 2.37
N THR A 141 -2.80 -18.65 2.50
CA THR A 141 -3.54 -17.41 2.73
C THR A 141 -4.36 -17.03 1.50
N ALA A 142 -3.82 -17.19 0.30
CA ALA A 142 -4.51 -16.94 -0.95
C ALA A 142 -5.73 -17.87 -1.14
N ALA A 143 -5.56 -19.16 -0.88
CA ALA A 143 -6.66 -20.13 -0.92
C ALA A 143 -7.75 -19.79 0.10
N LEU A 144 -7.36 -19.40 1.32
CA LEU A 144 -8.29 -18.99 2.36
C LEU A 144 -9.06 -17.72 1.99
N ILE A 145 -8.40 -16.72 1.37
CA ILE A 145 -9.06 -15.50 0.89
C ILE A 145 -10.18 -15.88 -0.10
N GLN A 146 -9.88 -16.71 -1.09
CA GLN A 146 -10.84 -17.09 -2.11
C GLN A 146 -12.01 -17.93 -1.55
N ASP A 147 -11.77 -18.80 -0.57
CA ASP A 147 -12.79 -19.64 0.06
C ASP A 147 -13.64 -18.91 1.10
N ARG A 148 -13.02 -18.07 1.95
CA ARG A 148 -13.66 -17.57 3.17
C ARG A 148 -14.16 -16.14 3.11
N PHE A 149 -13.61 -15.30 2.23
CA PHE A 149 -14.06 -13.91 2.07
C PHE A 149 -15.14 -13.76 1.00
N ALA A 150 -15.38 -14.79 0.18
CA ALA A 150 -16.44 -14.77 -0.81
C ALA A 150 -17.83 -14.65 -0.14
N PRO A 151 -18.71 -13.77 -0.61
CA PRO A 151 -20.08 -13.68 -0.11
C PRO A 151 -20.82 -15.00 -0.41
N ARG A 152 -21.72 -15.39 0.49
CA ARG A 152 -22.47 -16.66 0.36
C ARG A 152 -23.42 -16.73 -0.86
N HIS A 153 -23.66 -15.62 -1.51
CA HIS A 153 -24.61 -15.49 -2.63
C HIS A 153 -23.93 -14.78 -3.84
N GLY A 154 -23.13 -15.51 -4.57
CA GLY A 154 -22.98 -15.39 -6.04
C GLY A 154 -22.17 -14.25 -6.62
N ASP A 155 -21.70 -13.25 -5.89
CA ASP A 155 -20.89 -12.16 -6.45
C ASP A 155 -19.39 -12.41 -6.27
N ALA A 156 -18.61 -12.09 -7.32
CA ALA A 156 -17.18 -12.26 -7.32
C ALA A 156 -16.42 -11.26 -6.41
N LEU A 157 -17.15 -10.42 -5.67
CA LEU A 157 -16.58 -9.46 -4.73
C LEU A 157 -16.36 -10.13 -3.38
N LEU A 158 -15.21 -9.86 -2.79
CA LEU A 158 -14.85 -10.32 -1.47
C LEU A 158 -15.29 -9.30 -0.42
N ASP A 159 -15.84 -9.77 0.70
CA ASP A 159 -16.15 -8.90 1.83
C ASP A 159 -14.85 -8.32 2.43
N ALA A 160 -14.88 -7.07 2.84
CA ALA A 160 -13.72 -6.40 3.41
C ALA A 160 -13.32 -6.97 4.78
N ALA A 161 -14.28 -7.52 5.55
CA ALA A 161 -14.02 -8.14 6.84
C ALA A 161 -14.99 -9.28 7.15
N ARG A 162 -14.55 -10.19 8.01
CA ARG A 162 -15.33 -11.31 8.57
C ARG A 162 -15.13 -11.35 10.09
N HIS A 163 -16.05 -11.99 10.81
CA HIS A 163 -15.81 -12.33 12.21
C HIS A 163 -14.67 -13.35 12.36
N ALA A 164 -14.20 -13.58 13.58
CA ALA A 164 -13.10 -14.49 13.89
C ALA A 164 -13.26 -15.89 13.27
N ASP A 165 -14.48 -16.39 13.19
CA ASP A 165 -14.85 -17.71 12.64
C ASP A 165 -15.20 -17.66 11.14
N PHE A 166 -14.91 -16.56 10.48
CA PHE A 166 -15.29 -16.25 9.10
C PHE A 166 -16.79 -16.15 8.82
N SER A 167 -17.64 -16.09 9.84
CA SER A 167 -19.04 -15.70 9.63
C SER A 167 -19.14 -14.25 9.13
N SER A 168 -20.25 -13.92 8.45
CA SER A 168 -20.44 -12.59 7.85
C SER A 168 -20.46 -11.50 8.92
N SER A 169 -19.64 -10.47 8.73
CA SER A 169 -19.68 -9.24 9.55
C SER A 169 -20.65 -8.19 9.01
N GLY A 170 -21.15 -8.37 7.79
CA GLY A 170 -21.96 -7.36 7.08
C GLY A 170 -21.14 -6.20 6.47
N SER A 171 -19.82 -6.30 6.43
CA SER A 171 -18.96 -5.20 5.94
C SER A 171 -19.11 -4.89 4.46
N GLY A 172 -19.52 -5.87 3.64
CA GLY A 172 -19.54 -5.72 2.18
C GLY A 172 -18.14 -5.57 1.58
N ALA A 173 -18.10 -5.29 0.28
CA ALA A 173 -16.84 -5.05 -0.44
C ALA A 173 -16.45 -3.57 -0.36
N LEU A 174 -15.14 -3.33 -0.23
CA LEU A 174 -14.51 -2.01 -0.28
C LEU A 174 -13.37 -2.04 -1.31
N GLN A 175 -13.18 -0.94 -2.05
CA GLN A 175 -12.15 -0.89 -3.08
C GLN A 175 -10.72 -1.00 -2.54
N ASN A 176 -10.44 -0.40 -1.38
CA ASN A 176 -9.08 -0.35 -0.83
C ASN A 176 -8.51 -1.75 -0.49
N PRO A 177 -9.21 -2.66 0.22
CA PRO A 177 -8.74 -4.04 0.36
C PRO A 177 -8.56 -4.78 -0.96
N LEU A 178 -9.42 -4.52 -1.96
CA LEU A 178 -9.33 -5.14 -3.28
C LEU A 178 -8.16 -4.61 -4.11
N MET A 179 -7.80 -3.34 -3.93
CA MET A 179 -6.62 -2.74 -4.54
C MET A 179 -5.34 -3.44 -4.06
N HIS A 180 -5.15 -3.56 -2.74
CA HIS A 180 -4.00 -4.25 -2.20
C HIS A 180 -4.03 -5.76 -2.43
N LEU A 181 -5.21 -6.36 -2.60
CA LEU A 181 -5.33 -7.73 -3.06
C LEU A 181 -4.86 -7.88 -4.52
N THR A 182 -5.17 -6.89 -5.39
CA THR A 182 -4.64 -6.83 -6.76
C THR A 182 -3.11 -6.76 -6.75
N GLU A 183 -2.53 -5.92 -5.90
CA GLU A 183 -1.08 -5.83 -5.70
C GLU A 183 -0.48 -7.17 -5.19
N ALA A 184 -1.16 -7.81 -4.25
CA ALA A 184 -0.73 -9.10 -3.70
C ALA A 184 -0.75 -10.23 -4.74
N TRP A 185 -1.81 -10.31 -5.57
CA TRP A 185 -1.89 -11.27 -6.66
C TRP A 185 -0.79 -11.06 -7.70
N LEU A 186 -0.51 -9.80 -8.04
CA LEU A 186 0.55 -9.45 -8.97
C LEU A 186 1.93 -9.87 -8.44
N ALA A 187 2.23 -9.53 -7.17
CA ALA A 187 3.49 -9.93 -6.54
C ALA A 187 3.65 -11.44 -6.42
N ALA A 188 2.57 -12.17 -6.10
CA ALA A 188 2.59 -13.63 -6.00
C ALA A 188 2.76 -14.30 -7.37
N ALA A 189 2.08 -13.79 -8.42
CA ALA A 189 2.26 -14.28 -9.79
C ALA A 189 3.72 -14.11 -10.27
N ASP A 190 4.33 -12.96 -9.98
CA ASP A 190 5.72 -12.69 -10.33
C ASP A 190 6.71 -13.56 -9.53
N ALA A 191 6.47 -13.75 -8.23
CA ALA A 191 7.37 -14.51 -7.37
C ALA A 191 7.31 -16.02 -7.57
N PHE A 192 6.12 -16.56 -7.87
CA PHE A 192 5.88 -18.01 -7.91
C PHE A 192 5.72 -18.58 -9.31
N GLY A 193 5.41 -17.74 -10.30
CA GLY A 193 5.18 -18.16 -11.69
C GLY A 193 3.93 -19.05 -11.86
N ASP A 194 2.95 -18.95 -10.94
CA ASP A 194 1.73 -19.76 -10.95
C ASP A 194 0.57 -18.99 -11.58
N THR A 195 -0.01 -19.54 -12.64
CA THR A 195 -1.14 -18.94 -13.37
C THR A 195 -2.41 -18.79 -12.54
N ALA A 196 -2.55 -19.52 -11.42
CA ALA A 196 -3.69 -19.35 -10.51
C ALA A 196 -3.77 -17.95 -9.92
N PHE A 197 -2.64 -17.28 -9.73
CA PHE A 197 -2.58 -15.88 -9.29
C PHE A 197 -2.95 -14.91 -10.41
N ASP A 198 -2.60 -15.20 -11.65
CA ASP A 198 -3.04 -14.40 -12.82
C ASP A 198 -4.57 -14.47 -12.98
N ASP A 199 -5.16 -15.65 -12.80
CA ASP A 199 -6.62 -15.83 -12.83
C ASP A 199 -7.32 -15.09 -11.67
N ALA A 200 -6.75 -15.14 -10.47
CA ALA A 200 -7.27 -14.41 -9.32
C ALA A 200 -7.18 -12.88 -9.53
N LEU A 201 -6.06 -12.41 -10.08
CA LEU A 201 -5.85 -11.01 -10.47
C LEU A 201 -6.91 -10.56 -11.47
N ALA A 202 -7.14 -11.32 -12.54
CA ALA A 202 -8.13 -10.98 -13.57
C ALA A 202 -9.55 -10.92 -13.00
N ARG A 203 -9.94 -11.88 -12.14
CA ARG A 203 -11.26 -11.88 -11.49
C ARG A 203 -11.45 -10.68 -10.58
N THR A 204 -10.44 -10.35 -9.75
CA THR A 204 -10.49 -9.20 -8.85
C THR A 204 -10.61 -7.90 -9.64
N ALA A 205 -9.80 -7.72 -10.67
CA ALA A 205 -9.82 -6.54 -11.53
C ALA A 205 -11.17 -6.34 -12.24
N GLN A 206 -11.76 -7.41 -12.80
CA GLN A 206 -13.08 -7.35 -13.40
C GLN A 206 -14.19 -7.01 -12.39
N ALA A 207 -14.09 -7.53 -11.17
CA ALA A 207 -15.05 -7.22 -10.11
C ALA A 207 -14.96 -5.74 -9.69
N VAL A 208 -13.76 -5.22 -9.53
CA VAL A 208 -13.50 -3.80 -9.25
C VAL A 208 -14.04 -2.92 -10.37
N GLU A 209 -13.73 -3.23 -11.62
CA GLU A 209 -14.20 -2.47 -12.78
C GLU A 209 -15.73 -2.32 -12.80
N ARG A 210 -16.45 -3.41 -12.60
CA ARG A 210 -17.93 -3.39 -12.63
C ARG A 210 -18.56 -2.66 -11.44
N THR A 211 -17.88 -2.64 -10.29
CA THR A 211 -18.51 -2.22 -9.03
C THR A 211 -18.11 -0.83 -8.59
N PHE A 212 -16.86 -0.43 -8.87
CA PHE A 212 -16.29 0.79 -8.30
C PHE A 212 -15.87 1.83 -9.35
N VAL A 213 -15.73 1.45 -10.63
CA VAL A 213 -15.26 2.40 -11.65
C VAL A 213 -16.41 3.29 -12.11
N ASP A 214 -16.30 4.58 -11.83
CA ASP A 214 -17.22 5.60 -12.34
C ASP A 214 -17.05 5.75 -13.86
N PRO A 215 -18.12 5.55 -14.65
CA PRO A 215 -18.00 5.57 -16.12
C PRO A 215 -17.67 6.95 -16.70
N ALA A 216 -18.01 8.03 -16.01
CA ALA A 216 -17.79 9.39 -16.49
C ALA A 216 -16.34 9.84 -16.30
N THR A 217 -15.77 9.63 -15.10
CA THR A 217 -14.42 10.06 -14.75
C THR A 217 -13.38 8.98 -14.97
N GLY A 218 -13.77 7.71 -14.92
CA GLY A 218 -12.89 6.55 -14.88
C GLY A 218 -12.32 6.28 -13.48
N CYS A 219 -12.63 7.11 -12.50
CA CYS A 219 -12.14 6.97 -11.12
C CYS A 219 -12.73 5.72 -10.43
N VAL A 220 -11.92 5.08 -9.62
CA VAL A 220 -12.33 4.03 -8.70
C VAL A 220 -12.86 4.70 -7.43
N ALA A 221 -14.16 4.53 -7.16
CA ALA A 221 -14.82 5.10 -5.99
C ALA A 221 -14.48 4.28 -4.73
N GLU A 222 -14.51 4.91 -3.55
CA GLU A 222 -14.17 4.25 -2.28
C GLU A 222 -15.20 3.18 -1.88
N LEU A 223 -16.45 3.40 -2.23
CA LEU A 223 -17.58 2.49 -1.99
C LEU A 223 -18.15 2.01 -3.34
N PRO A 224 -18.93 0.91 -3.38
CA PRO A 224 -19.65 0.51 -4.57
C PRO A 224 -20.45 1.66 -5.19
N LEU A 225 -20.50 1.72 -6.53
CA LEU A 225 -21.26 2.77 -7.23
C LEU A 225 -22.72 2.79 -6.77
N GLY A 226 -23.25 4.00 -6.58
CA GLY A 226 -24.59 4.22 -6.05
C GLY A 226 -24.68 4.26 -4.52
N ALA A 227 -23.60 3.99 -3.80
CA ALA A 227 -23.55 4.21 -2.35
C ALA A 227 -23.64 5.71 -2.03
N ALA A 228 -24.36 6.04 -0.94
CA ALA A 228 -24.40 7.40 -0.43
C ALA A 228 -23.01 7.84 0.04
N ASP A 229 -22.75 9.13 -0.03
CA ASP A 229 -21.50 9.75 0.45
C ASP A 229 -20.20 9.16 -0.15
N ASN A 230 -20.29 8.64 -1.39
CA ASN A 230 -19.15 8.12 -2.10
C ASN A 230 -18.18 9.25 -2.49
N ARG A 231 -16.90 8.92 -2.60
CA ARG A 231 -15.85 9.88 -2.91
C ARG A 231 -14.74 9.21 -3.73
N PHE A 232 -13.87 10.05 -4.30
CA PHE A 232 -12.63 9.62 -4.94
C PHE A 232 -11.44 10.10 -4.13
N GLU A 233 -10.54 9.21 -3.75
CA GLU A 233 -9.25 9.58 -3.16
C GLU A 233 -8.20 9.64 -4.28
N PRO A 234 -7.61 10.82 -4.59
CA PRO A 234 -6.64 10.95 -5.68
C PRO A 234 -5.44 10.01 -5.52
N GLY A 235 -4.97 9.80 -4.30
CA GLY A 235 -3.90 8.83 -4.00
C GLY A 235 -4.22 7.42 -4.49
N HIS A 236 -5.45 6.95 -4.27
CA HIS A 236 -5.89 5.64 -4.76
C HIS A 236 -6.00 5.58 -6.29
N GLN A 237 -6.36 6.69 -6.97
CA GLN A 237 -6.37 6.71 -8.43
C GLN A 237 -4.96 6.54 -9.00
N PHE A 238 -3.96 7.18 -8.39
CA PHE A 238 -2.55 7.04 -8.78
C PHE A 238 -2.03 5.64 -8.49
N GLU A 239 -2.39 5.04 -7.35
CA GLU A 239 -1.99 3.69 -6.98
C GLU A 239 -2.61 2.65 -7.93
N TRP A 240 -3.92 2.72 -8.21
CA TRP A 240 -4.58 1.89 -9.21
C TRP A 240 -3.97 2.03 -10.60
N PHE A 241 -3.69 3.27 -11.03
CA PHE A 241 -3.04 3.52 -12.32
C PHE A 241 -1.72 2.77 -12.43
N TYR A 242 -0.87 2.87 -11.39
CA TYR A 242 0.39 2.15 -11.35
C TYR A 242 0.21 0.63 -11.39
N LEU A 243 -0.69 0.08 -10.58
CA LEU A 243 -0.91 -1.37 -10.49
C LEU A 243 -1.39 -1.95 -11.83
N VAL A 244 -2.29 -1.28 -12.51
CA VAL A 244 -2.79 -1.74 -13.82
C VAL A 244 -1.73 -1.59 -14.92
N ASP A 245 -0.89 -0.56 -14.85
CA ASP A 245 0.24 -0.43 -15.77
C ASP A 245 1.28 -1.55 -15.55
N ALA A 246 1.64 -1.81 -14.30
CA ALA A 246 2.55 -2.88 -13.91
C ALA A 246 2.02 -4.29 -14.27
N ALA A 247 0.70 -4.52 -14.18
CA ALA A 247 0.08 -5.77 -14.59
C ALA A 247 0.19 -6.05 -16.10
N GLY A 248 0.33 -5.01 -16.92
CA GLY A 248 0.60 -5.15 -18.35
C GLY A 248 -0.47 -5.98 -19.08
N ALA A 249 -0.03 -7.04 -19.77
CA ALA A 249 -0.90 -7.91 -20.55
C ALA A 249 -1.86 -8.76 -19.70
N ARG A 250 -1.57 -8.99 -18.41
CA ARG A 250 -2.42 -9.78 -17.50
C ARG A 250 -3.82 -9.19 -17.33
N LEU A 251 -3.97 -7.87 -17.47
CA LEU A 251 -5.24 -7.17 -17.38
C LEU A 251 -5.76 -6.63 -18.73
N ALA A 252 -5.24 -7.09 -19.86
CA ALA A 252 -5.66 -6.64 -21.20
C ALA A 252 -7.13 -6.92 -21.51
N GLN A 253 -7.76 -7.88 -20.80
CA GLN A 253 -9.18 -8.22 -20.95
C GLN A 253 -10.14 -7.25 -20.26
N THR A 254 -9.62 -6.30 -19.46
CA THR A 254 -10.40 -5.32 -18.71
C THR A 254 -10.36 -3.96 -19.37
N GLY A 255 -11.36 -3.12 -19.09
CA GLY A 255 -11.35 -1.69 -19.46
C GLY A 255 -10.56 -0.80 -18.52
N LEU A 256 -9.94 -1.37 -17.45
CA LEU A 256 -9.29 -0.62 -16.39
C LEU A 256 -8.17 0.30 -16.90
N ARG A 257 -7.33 -0.14 -17.86
CA ARG A 257 -6.27 0.72 -18.39
C ARG A 257 -6.82 2.02 -18.98
N ALA A 258 -7.89 1.93 -19.77
CA ALA A 258 -8.51 3.12 -20.37
C ALA A 258 -9.24 3.98 -19.32
N ALA A 259 -9.91 3.34 -18.35
CA ALA A 259 -10.57 4.02 -17.24
C ALA A 259 -9.54 4.78 -16.39
N LEU A 260 -8.47 4.11 -15.97
CA LEU A 260 -7.47 4.69 -15.08
C LEU A 260 -6.59 5.76 -15.76
N SER A 261 -6.45 5.74 -17.08
CA SER A 261 -5.87 6.88 -17.80
C SER A 261 -6.72 8.16 -17.65
N ARG A 262 -8.06 8.03 -17.64
CA ARG A 262 -8.96 9.15 -17.34
C ARG A 262 -8.94 9.51 -15.86
N ALA A 263 -8.93 8.52 -14.97
CA ALA A 263 -8.83 8.72 -13.52
C ALA A 263 -7.56 9.46 -13.12
N PHE A 264 -6.41 9.11 -13.74
CA PHE A 264 -5.15 9.83 -13.54
C PHE A 264 -5.30 11.31 -13.91
N ALA A 265 -5.83 11.60 -15.10
CA ALA A 265 -6.03 12.99 -15.55
C ALA A 265 -7.01 13.75 -14.65
N PHE A 266 -8.08 13.11 -14.19
CA PHE A 266 -9.05 13.70 -13.25
C PHE A 266 -8.39 13.97 -11.89
N ALA A 267 -7.69 13.00 -11.32
CA ALA A 267 -7.01 13.14 -10.04
C ALA A 267 -5.89 14.19 -10.09
N GLU A 268 -5.12 14.26 -11.20
CA GLU A 268 -4.09 15.27 -11.38
C GLU A 268 -4.71 16.68 -11.51
N GLN A 269 -5.76 16.83 -12.30
CA GLN A 269 -6.41 18.13 -12.53
C GLN A 269 -7.06 18.71 -11.29
N TYR A 270 -7.76 17.88 -10.51
CA TYR A 270 -8.61 18.34 -9.41
C TYR A 270 -8.03 18.06 -8.02
N GLY A 271 -7.20 17.04 -7.89
CA GLY A 271 -6.65 16.56 -6.61
C GLY A 271 -5.23 17.00 -6.32
N VAL A 272 -4.51 17.56 -7.29
CA VAL A 272 -3.13 18.03 -7.12
C VAL A 272 -3.06 19.54 -7.18
N ASP A 273 -2.55 20.15 -6.13
CA ASP A 273 -2.29 21.60 -6.10
C ASP A 273 -1.18 21.94 -7.11
N PRO A 274 -1.44 22.78 -8.12
CA PRO A 274 -0.48 23.07 -9.19
C PRO A 274 0.75 23.85 -8.72
N GLN A 275 0.67 24.56 -7.59
CA GLN A 275 1.78 25.35 -7.05
C GLN A 275 2.68 24.50 -6.16
N THR A 276 2.09 23.74 -5.26
CA THR A 276 2.83 22.97 -4.25
C THR A 276 3.06 21.50 -4.62
N GLY A 277 2.28 20.97 -5.57
CA GLY A 277 2.25 19.54 -5.89
C GLY A 277 1.60 18.68 -4.81
N GLY A 278 0.89 19.28 -3.86
CA GLY A 278 0.22 18.57 -2.78
C GLY A 278 -1.02 17.83 -3.28
N VAL A 279 -1.13 16.55 -2.94
CA VAL A 279 -2.28 15.70 -3.28
C VAL A 279 -3.27 15.74 -2.13
N CYS A 280 -4.50 16.18 -2.37
CA CYS A 280 -5.57 16.20 -1.38
C CYS A 280 -6.09 14.79 -1.05
N ALA A 281 -6.77 14.65 0.09
CA ALA A 281 -7.26 13.35 0.53
C ALA A 281 -8.51 12.89 -0.23
N ALA A 282 -9.46 13.79 -0.55
CA ALA A 282 -10.69 13.37 -1.19
C ALA A 282 -11.33 14.44 -2.09
N LEU A 283 -11.95 13.96 -3.18
CA LEU A 283 -12.75 14.71 -4.14
C LEU A 283 -14.17 14.15 -4.19
N ASP A 284 -15.12 15.00 -4.52
CA ASP A 284 -16.45 14.56 -4.97
C ASP A 284 -16.43 14.16 -6.47
N ALA A 285 -17.58 13.70 -6.97
CA ALA A 285 -17.71 13.26 -8.36
C ALA A 285 -17.59 14.41 -9.41
N GLN A 286 -17.65 15.65 -8.99
CA GLN A 286 -17.49 16.85 -9.82
C GLN A 286 -16.06 17.41 -9.77
N GLY A 287 -15.18 16.81 -8.94
CA GLY A 287 -13.80 17.25 -8.73
C GLY A 287 -13.64 18.33 -7.67
N ALA A 288 -14.66 18.66 -6.89
CA ALA A 288 -14.48 19.56 -5.76
C ALA A 288 -13.74 18.85 -4.62
N CYS A 289 -12.73 19.54 -4.06
CA CYS A 289 -12.00 19.01 -2.92
C CYS A 289 -12.87 19.05 -1.66
N ILE A 290 -13.19 17.88 -1.11
CA ILE A 290 -13.99 17.72 0.12
C ILE A 290 -13.14 17.43 1.35
N ASP A 291 -11.88 17.00 1.16
CA ASP A 291 -10.87 16.89 2.22
C ASP A 291 -9.50 17.30 1.67
N GLY A 292 -9.02 18.47 2.09
CA GLY A 292 -7.74 19.05 1.67
C GLY A 292 -6.52 18.50 2.43
N THR A 293 -6.68 17.54 3.34
CA THR A 293 -5.57 16.90 4.05
C THR A 293 -4.61 16.23 3.06
N GLN A 294 -3.32 16.45 3.25
CA GLN A 294 -2.28 15.88 2.40
C GLN A 294 -1.52 14.82 3.18
N ARG A 295 -1.81 13.57 2.92
CA ARG A 295 -1.12 12.41 3.52
C ARG A 295 0.10 12.06 2.68
N ILE A 296 1.22 11.72 3.33
CA ILE A 296 2.47 11.40 2.64
C ILE A 296 2.30 10.24 1.64
N TRP A 297 1.52 9.21 1.97
CA TRP A 297 1.32 8.07 1.08
C TRP A 297 0.70 8.47 -0.26
N ALA A 298 -0.28 9.39 -0.28
CA ALA A 298 -0.89 9.86 -1.52
C ALA A 298 0.12 10.60 -2.41
N GLN A 299 1.09 11.32 -1.80
CA GLN A 299 2.17 11.99 -2.52
C GLN A 299 3.13 10.97 -3.15
N THR A 300 3.43 9.89 -2.43
CA THR A 300 4.30 8.82 -2.94
C THR A 300 3.65 8.04 -4.06
N GLU A 301 2.34 7.78 -4.00
CA GLU A 301 1.61 7.14 -5.10
C GLU A 301 1.54 8.04 -6.34
N TYR A 302 1.44 9.37 -6.17
CA TYR A 302 1.54 10.28 -7.30
C TYR A 302 2.94 10.25 -7.94
N LEU A 303 4.02 10.19 -7.17
CA LEU A 303 5.38 9.99 -7.71
C LEU A 303 5.49 8.68 -8.49
N ARG A 304 4.95 7.59 -7.94
CA ARG A 304 4.93 6.26 -8.53
C ARG A 304 4.19 6.25 -9.87
N ALA A 305 3.02 6.89 -9.92
CA ALA A 305 2.24 7.02 -11.15
C ALA A 305 2.93 7.89 -12.20
N LEU A 306 3.53 9.02 -11.81
CA LEU A 306 4.29 9.88 -12.73
C LEU A 306 5.52 9.17 -13.33
N ALA A 307 6.15 8.27 -12.58
CA ALA A 307 7.30 7.51 -13.06
C ALA A 307 6.95 6.53 -14.20
N THR A 308 5.68 6.12 -14.28
CA THR A 308 5.18 5.20 -15.32
C THR A 308 4.36 5.90 -16.40
N HIS A 309 3.76 7.06 -16.08
CA HIS A 309 2.89 7.80 -16.99
C HIS A 309 3.64 8.30 -18.24
N GLY A 310 3.11 7.99 -19.42
CA GLY A 310 3.66 8.43 -20.70
C GLY A 310 4.93 7.71 -21.16
N GLY A 311 5.33 6.62 -20.51
CA GLY A 311 6.48 5.80 -20.91
C GLY A 311 7.84 6.50 -20.81
N THR A 312 7.93 7.66 -20.15
CA THR A 312 9.17 8.43 -19.99
C THR A 312 9.51 8.59 -18.50
N PRO A 313 10.28 7.64 -17.91
CA PRO A 313 10.56 7.61 -16.48
C PRO A 313 11.30 8.82 -15.90
N ALA A 314 11.78 9.73 -16.72
CA ALA A 314 12.56 10.89 -16.31
C ALA A 314 11.97 12.22 -16.87
N SER A 315 10.66 12.39 -16.73
CA SER A 315 9.96 13.58 -17.20
C SER A 315 10.18 14.82 -16.32
N ALA A 316 10.03 16.01 -16.89
CA ALA A 316 10.11 17.26 -16.12
C ALA A 316 9.01 17.40 -15.04
N PRO A 317 7.77 16.91 -15.23
CA PRO A 317 6.78 16.82 -14.16
C PRO A 317 7.25 15.97 -12.97
N LEU A 318 7.78 14.77 -13.23
CA LEU A 318 8.32 13.90 -12.18
C LEU A 318 9.46 14.56 -11.41
N ALA A 319 10.44 15.14 -12.11
CA ALA A 319 11.58 15.80 -11.46
C ALA A 319 11.14 16.91 -10.50
N ARG A 320 10.20 17.76 -10.92
CA ARG A 320 9.62 18.80 -10.05
C ARG A 320 8.86 18.21 -8.86
N GLN A 321 8.11 17.12 -9.09
CA GLN A 321 7.34 16.51 -8.01
C GLN A 321 8.22 15.82 -6.97
N ILE A 322 9.33 15.20 -7.36
CA ILE A 322 10.33 14.65 -6.43
C ILE A 322 10.88 15.76 -5.53
N GLU A 323 11.28 16.90 -6.11
CA GLU A 323 11.80 18.05 -5.35
C GLU A 323 10.76 18.60 -4.35
N ARG A 324 9.53 18.81 -4.81
CA ARG A 324 8.41 19.29 -3.98
C ARG A 324 8.08 18.32 -2.86
N PHE A 325 8.03 17.03 -3.14
CA PHE A 325 7.81 15.99 -2.15
C PHE A 325 8.89 16.01 -1.07
N ALA A 326 10.17 15.97 -1.47
CA ALA A 326 11.29 15.98 -0.53
C ALA A 326 11.27 17.22 0.37
N ALA A 327 11.11 18.41 -0.20
CA ALA A 327 11.10 19.66 0.53
C ALA A 327 9.93 19.79 1.52
N ARG A 328 8.80 19.13 1.22
CA ARG A 328 7.57 19.29 2.01
C ARG A 328 7.38 18.21 3.07
N PHE A 329 7.76 16.98 2.76
CA PHE A 329 7.44 15.82 3.60
C PHE A 329 8.65 15.20 4.28
N LEU A 330 9.87 15.38 3.77
CA LEU A 330 11.06 14.78 4.38
C LEU A 330 11.82 15.77 5.25
N HIS A 331 12.44 15.27 6.29
CA HIS A 331 13.36 16.00 7.14
C HIS A 331 14.51 15.08 7.61
N PRO A 332 15.63 15.61 8.14
CA PRO A 332 16.82 14.81 8.48
C PRO A 332 16.59 13.65 9.46
N ARG A 333 15.48 13.64 10.17
CA ARG A 333 15.12 12.62 11.16
C ARG A 333 13.93 11.73 10.72
N GLY A 334 13.46 11.83 9.47
CA GLY A 334 12.34 11.03 8.97
C GLY A 334 11.40 11.83 8.05
N TRP A 335 10.12 11.86 8.38
CA TRP A 335 9.08 12.48 7.55
C TRP A 335 7.94 13.07 8.38
N PHE A 336 7.14 13.94 7.76
CA PHE A 336 5.84 14.37 8.27
C PHE A 336 4.73 13.52 7.67
N GLU A 337 3.87 12.94 8.50
CA GLU A 337 2.83 12.02 8.05
C GLU A 337 1.68 12.72 7.31
N CYS A 338 1.20 13.84 7.85
CA CYS A 338 0.13 14.62 7.23
C CYS A 338 0.40 16.12 7.30
N LYS A 339 -0.09 16.82 6.26
CA LYS A 339 -0.17 18.27 6.21
C LYS A 339 -1.60 18.70 5.97
N THR A 340 -1.93 19.92 6.40
CA THR A 340 -3.16 20.63 6.03
C THR A 340 -3.09 21.10 4.56
N ALA A 341 -4.21 21.55 4.02
CA ALA A 341 -4.27 22.11 2.67
C ALA A 341 -3.31 23.30 2.47
N ASP A 342 -3.11 24.14 3.48
CA ASP A 342 -2.18 25.27 3.49
C ASP A 342 -0.72 24.87 3.81
N GLY A 343 -0.44 23.57 3.95
CA GLY A 343 0.91 23.02 4.08
C GLY A 343 1.47 22.96 5.50
N GLN A 344 0.69 23.29 6.53
CA GLN A 344 1.11 23.10 7.92
C GLN A 344 1.16 21.61 8.28
N VAL A 345 2.06 21.22 9.18
CA VAL A 345 2.11 19.85 9.69
C VAL A 345 0.93 19.61 10.62
N SER A 346 0.02 18.71 10.24
CA SER A 346 -1.12 18.32 11.06
C SER A 346 -0.90 17.00 11.81
N ARG A 347 0.01 16.15 11.29
CA ARG A 347 0.45 14.92 11.95
C ARG A 347 1.93 14.69 11.68
N ALA A 348 2.72 14.67 12.75
CA ALA A 348 4.18 14.55 12.68
C ALA A 348 4.70 13.15 13.06
N ASP A 349 3.96 12.36 13.85
CA ASP A 349 4.37 11.01 14.21
C ASP A 349 4.58 10.13 12.98
N MET A 350 5.54 9.22 13.07
CA MET A 350 5.95 8.37 11.98
C MET A 350 5.39 6.94 12.17
N PRO A 351 4.33 6.54 11.42
CA PRO A 351 3.78 5.19 11.49
C PRO A 351 4.68 4.14 10.84
N SER A 352 4.65 2.92 11.38
CA SER A 352 5.34 1.74 10.82
C SER A 352 4.85 1.34 9.42
N THR A 353 3.69 1.82 9.01
CA THR A 353 3.06 1.49 7.74
C THR A 353 3.53 2.36 6.57
N THR A 354 4.06 3.55 6.85
CA THR A 354 4.50 4.53 5.82
C THR A 354 5.76 4.10 5.06
N PRO A 355 6.77 3.44 5.65
CA PRO A 355 7.95 2.96 4.92
C PRO A 355 7.65 2.09 3.70
N TYR A 356 6.54 1.35 3.71
CA TYR A 356 6.05 0.60 2.54
C TYR A 356 5.81 1.51 1.33
N HIS A 357 5.07 2.60 1.50
CA HIS A 357 4.78 3.55 0.43
C HIS A 357 6.03 4.28 -0.06
N LEU A 358 6.96 4.60 0.85
CA LEU A 358 8.26 5.17 0.47
C LEU A 358 9.07 4.18 -0.37
N ALA A 359 9.16 2.92 0.07
CA ALA A 359 9.91 1.87 -0.60
C ALA A 359 9.38 1.60 -2.02
N THR A 360 8.07 1.39 -2.16
CA THR A 360 7.42 1.10 -3.44
C THR A 360 7.56 2.26 -4.43
N ALA A 361 7.34 3.50 -3.95
CA ALA A 361 7.50 4.68 -4.79
C ALA A 361 8.96 4.86 -5.25
N TYR A 362 9.92 4.74 -4.33
CA TYR A 362 11.34 4.97 -4.66
C TYR A 362 11.92 3.86 -5.57
N ALA A 363 11.35 2.66 -5.51
CA ALA A 363 11.69 1.59 -6.45
C ALA A 363 11.24 1.90 -7.89
N ALA A 364 10.10 2.57 -8.05
CA ALA A 364 9.57 2.96 -9.37
C ALA A 364 10.31 4.16 -10.00
N LEU A 365 11.06 4.95 -9.22
CA LEU A 365 11.79 6.12 -9.73
C LEU A 365 12.99 5.71 -10.60
N PRO A 366 13.46 6.61 -11.52
CA PRO A 366 14.61 6.34 -12.37
C PRO A 366 15.84 5.91 -11.58
N ALA A 367 16.53 4.87 -12.04
CA ALA A 367 17.84 4.51 -11.49
C ALA A 367 18.85 5.62 -11.77
N GLY A 368 19.80 5.82 -10.85
CA GLY A 368 20.99 6.64 -11.14
C GLY A 368 21.82 5.98 -12.25
N SER A 369 22.33 6.79 -13.17
CA SER A 369 23.30 6.37 -14.19
C SER A 369 24.64 6.02 -13.55
#